data_8a87eba18f8d007c5655f1a8bb690451
#
_entry.id   8a87eba18f8d007c5655f1a8bb690451
#
_cell.length_a   1.000
_cell.length_b   1.000
_cell.length_c   1.000
_cell.angle_alpha   90.00
_cell.angle_beta   90.00
_cell.angle_gamma   90.00
#
_symmetry.space_group_name_H-M   'P 1'
#
loop_
_entity.id
_entity.type
_entity.pdbx_description
1 polymer ?
#
loop_
_entity_poly.entity_id
_entity_poly.type
_entity_poly.pdbx_seq_one_letter_code
_entity_poly.pdbx_strand_id
1 'polypeptide(L)'
;MPYTLEVCVDSTASALAAMQGGAHRLELCADLVIGGTTPSLALLQQVKAETGLPVRALLRPRFGDFCYDRWELAQMAQSAARLVEAGADGIVTGVLTPEGDLDVEALSLIH
;
A
#
# COMPACT_ATOMS: atom_id res chain seq x y z
N MET A 1 -10.22 -19.46 11.57
CA MET A 1 -9.19 -19.74 10.55
C MET A 1 -7.82 -19.55 11.17
N PRO A 2 -6.93 -20.53 11.05
CA PRO A 2 -5.58 -20.37 11.58
C PRO A 2 -4.68 -19.47 10.71
N TYR A 3 -5.15 -19.01 9.56
CA TYR A 3 -4.38 -18.14 8.67
C TYR A 3 -5.28 -17.09 8.06
N THR A 4 -4.65 -16.04 7.53
CA THR A 4 -5.31 -14.92 6.85
C THR A 4 -4.92 -14.93 5.38
N LEU A 5 -5.91 -14.87 4.50
CA LEU A 5 -5.68 -14.70 3.06
C LEU A 5 -5.73 -13.23 2.71
N GLU A 6 -4.59 -12.68 2.32
CA GLU A 6 -4.47 -11.32 1.81
C GLU A 6 -4.26 -11.37 0.30
N VAL A 7 -5.02 -10.61 -0.46
CA VAL A 7 -4.96 -10.60 -1.93
C VAL A 7 -4.56 -9.21 -2.40
N CYS A 8 -3.55 -9.16 -3.28
CA CYS A 8 -3.12 -7.92 -3.93
C CYS A 8 -4.09 -7.57 -5.05
N VAL A 9 -4.61 -6.35 -5.04
CA VAL A 9 -5.58 -5.87 -6.03
C VAL A 9 -5.23 -4.44 -6.44
N ASP A 10 -5.62 -4.06 -7.65
CA ASP A 10 -5.36 -2.72 -8.17
C ASP A 10 -6.60 -2.06 -8.79
N SER A 11 -7.78 -2.63 -8.57
CA SER A 11 -9.04 -2.04 -9.02
C SER A 11 -10.17 -2.45 -8.10
N THR A 12 -11.27 -1.71 -8.16
CA THR A 12 -12.47 -2.08 -7.41
C THR A 12 -13.04 -3.42 -7.89
N ALA A 13 -13.00 -3.67 -9.19
CA ALA A 13 -13.48 -4.93 -9.77
C ALA A 13 -12.68 -6.13 -9.22
N SER A 14 -11.34 -6.03 -9.21
CA SER A 14 -10.52 -7.12 -8.66
C SER A 14 -10.67 -7.26 -7.15
N ALA A 15 -10.89 -6.16 -6.44
CA ALA A 15 -11.17 -6.20 -5.00
C ALA A 15 -12.46 -6.94 -4.70
N LEU A 16 -13.51 -6.69 -5.44
CA LEU A 16 -14.79 -7.40 -5.29
C LEU A 16 -14.65 -8.89 -5.63
N ALA A 17 -13.89 -9.20 -6.68
CA ALA A 17 -13.61 -10.60 -7.04
C ALA A 17 -12.85 -11.32 -5.92
N ALA A 18 -11.86 -10.68 -5.32
CA ALA A 18 -11.10 -11.23 -4.21
C ALA A 18 -12.00 -11.47 -2.99
N MET A 19 -12.87 -10.50 -2.68
CA MET A 19 -13.84 -10.64 -1.58
C MET A 19 -14.76 -11.84 -1.80
N GLN A 20 -15.30 -11.97 -2.99
CA GLN A 20 -16.18 -13.09 -3.35
C GLN A 20 -15.44 -14.42 -3.31
N GLY A 21 -14.14 -14.42 -3.60
CA GLY A 21 -13.30 -15.60 -3.53
C GLY A 21 -12.83 -15.97 -2.11
N GLY A 22 -13.21 -15.20 -1.10
CA GLY A 22 -12.91 -15.54 0.29
C GLY A 22 -11.71 -14.82 0.90
N ALA A 23 -11.24 -13.73 0.31
CA ALA A 23 -10.16 -12.93 0.90
C ALA A 23 -10.59 -12.37 2.26
N HIS A 24 -9.66 -12.39 3.22
CA HIS A 24 -9.90 -11.82 4.54
C HIS A 24 -9.51 -10.34 4.60
N ARG A 25 -8.53 -9.94 3.81
CA ARG A 25 -8.10 -8.56 3.69
C ARG A 25 -7.45 -8.34 2.32
N LEU A 26 -7.26 -7.09 1.97
CA LEU A 26 -6.71 -6.70 0.68
C LEU A 26 -5.42 -5.89 0.87
N GLU A 27 -4.47 -6.07 -0.06
CA GLU A 27 -3.38 -5.13 -0.27
C GLU A 27 -3.67 -4.37 -1.54
N LEU A 28 -3.91 -3.07 -1.42
CA LEU A 28 -4.31 -2.22 -2.53
C LEU A 28 -3.10 -1.48 -3.08
N CYS A 29 -2.96 -1.52 -4.39
CA CYS A 29 -1.89 -0.81 -5.09
C CYS A 29 -2.42 -0.28 -6.43
N ALA A 30 -1.58 0.48 -7.11
CA ALA A 30 -1.74 0.82 -8.51
C ALA A 30 -0.65 0.10 -9.30
N ASP A 31 -0.80 0.03 -10.61
CA ASP A 31 0.26 -0.41 -11.51
C ASP A 31 0.89 -1.77 -11.16
N LEU A 32 0.08 -2.77 -10.91
CA LEU A 32 0.57 -4.12 -10.61
C LEU A 32 1.52 -4.66 -11.68
N VAL A 33 1.35 -4.25 -12.92
CA VAL A 33 2.19 -4.69 -14.04
C VAL A 33 3.67 -4.35 -13.85
N ILE A 34 3.96 -3.30 -13.08
CA ILE A 34 5.34 -2.91 -12.73
C ILE A 34 5.70 -3.21 -11.27
N GLY A 35 4.96 -4.11 -10.64
CA GLY A 35 5.20 -4.51 -9.26
C GLY A 35 4.41 -3.74 -8.22
N GLY A 36 3.58 -2.79 -8.64
CA GLY A 36 2.74 -2.01 -7.75
C GLY A 36 3.35 -0.70 -7.30
N THR A 37 2.51 0.33 -7.25
CA THR A 37 2.83 1.65 -6.69
C THR A 37 1.69 2.11 -5.79
N THR A 38 1.84 3.28 -5.18
CA THR A 38 0.83 3.82 -4.26
C THR A 38 -0.51 4.03 -4.96
N PRO A 39 -1.63 3.50 -4.42
CA PRO A 39 -2.94 3.72 -5.01
C PRO A 39 -3.45 5.14 -4.77
N SER A 40 -4.40 5.57 -5.59
CA SER A 40 -5.07 6.85 -5.37
C SER A 40 -5.97 6.79 -4.13
N LEU A 41 -6.22 7.94 -3.52
CA LEU A 41 -7.16 8.04 -2.39
C LEU A 41 -8.57 7.67 -2.82
N ALA A 42 -8.96 8.07 -4.04
CA ALA A 42 -10.29 7.74 -4.58
C ALA A 42 -10.49 6.23 -4.69
N LEU A 43 -9.49 5.52 -5.20
CA LEU A 43 -9.56 4.06 -5.29
C LEU A 43 -9.66 3.41 -3.91
N LEU A 44 -8.84 3.86 -2.97
CA LEU A 44 -8.87 3.34 -1.60
C LEU A 44 -10.25 3.52 -0.97
N GLN A 45 -10.81 4.71 -1.07
CA GLN A 45 -12.13 5.00 -0.49
C GLN A 45 -13.21 4.15 -1.12
N GLN A 46 -13.18 3.96 -2.44
CA GLN A 46 -14.16 3.14 -3.14
C GLN A 46 -14.05 1.67 -2.74
N VAL A 47 -12.84 1.13 -2.70
CA VAL A 47 -12.62 -0.27 -2.31
C VAL A 47 -13.08 -0.52 -0.88
N LYS A 48 -12.79 0.39 0.05
CA LYS A 48 -13.27 0.27 1.43
C LYS A 48 -14.80 0.28 1.50
N ALA A 49 -15.44 1.17 0.76
CA ALA A 49 -16.90 1.27 0.76
C ALA A 49 -17.56 0.03 0.16
N GLU A 50 -17.02 -0.49 -0.95
CA GLU A 50 -17.64 -1.58 -1.69
C GLU A 50 -17.37 -2.96 -1.09
N THR A 51 -16.21 -3.17 -0.46
CA THR A 51 -15.86 -4.50 0.07
C THR A 51 -16.11 -4.64 1.56
N GLY A 52 -15.96 -3.56 2.32
CA GLY A 52 -16.01 -3.61 3.78
C GLY A 52 -14.85 -4.39 4.41
N LEU A 53 -13.87 -4.81 3.62
CA LEU A 53 -12.72 -5.56 4.13
C LEU A 53 -11.63 -4.62 4.66
N PRO A 54 -10.78 -5.13 5.57
CA PRO A 54 -9.55 -4.40 5.90
C PRO A 54 -8.68 -4.23 4.65
N VAL A 55 -8.14 -3.02 4.45
CA VAL A 55 -7.31 -2.70 3.30
C VAL A 55 -5.99 -2.12 3.77
N ARG A 56 -4.90 -2.75 3.35
CA ARG A 56 -3.55 -2.22 3.51
C ARG A 56 -3.14 -1.59 2.20
N ALA A 57 -2.63 -0.37 2.25
CA ALA A 57 -2.25 0.37 1.06
C ALA A 57 -0.74 0.30 0.85
N LEU A 58 -0.33 0.02 -0.38
CA LEU A 58 1.08 0.04 -0.75
C LEU A 58 1.58 1.48 -0.79
N LEU A 59 2.68 1.73 -0.14
CA LEU A 59 3.38 3.01 -0.18
C LEU A 59 4.68 2.83 -0.94
N ARG A 60 4.65 3.08 -2.23
CA ARG A 60 5.78 2.99 -3.15
C ARG A 60 5.61 4.10 -4.20
N PRO A 61 6.38 5.19 -4.08
CA PRO A 61 6.13 6.38 -4.92
C PRO A 61 6.46 6.18 -6.39
N ARG A 62 7.33 5.23 -6.73
CA ARG A 62 7.75 4.97 -8.10
C ARG A 62 8.23 3.52 -8.25
N PHE A 63 8.29 3.05 -9.48
CA PHE A 63 8.94 1.77 -9.78
C PHE A 63 10.47 1.90 -9.63
N GLY A 64 11.16 0.78 -9.70
CA GLY A 64 12.61 0.73 -9.57
C GLY A 64 13.04 0.30 -8.18
N ASP A 65 14.15 0.82 -7.71
CA ASP A 65 14.70 0.46 -6.40
C ASP A 65 13.90 1.07 -5.24
N PHE A 66 14.28 0.70 -4.03
CA PHE A 66 13.67 1.16 -2.79
C PHE A 66 14.59 2.11 -2.03
N CYS A 67 15.59 2.68 -2.71
CA CYS A 67 16.51 3.68 -2.15
C CYS A 67 16.02 5.05 -2.59
N TYR A 68 15.35 5.76 -1.68
CA TYR A 68 14.69 7.03 -1.98
C TYR A 68 15.51 8.21 -1.49
N ASP A 69 15.42 9.32 -2.24
CA ASP A 69 16.03 10.56 -1.80
C ASP A 69 15.17 11.28 -0.75
N ARG A 70 15.67 12.39 -0.21
CA ARG A 70 14.95 13.12 0.85
C ARG A 70 13.61 13.67 0.38
N TRP A 71 13.48 14.01 -0.91
CA TRP A 71 12.24 14.52 -1.48
C TRP A 71 11.19 13.43 -1.56
N GLU A 72 11.60 12.27 -2.01
CA GLU A 72 10.73 11.09 -2.08
C GLU A 72 10.28 10.65 -0.69
N LEU A 73 11.19 10.64 0.28
CA LEU A 73 10.85 10.29 1.66
C LEU A 73 9.84 11.26 2.27
N ALA A 74 9.98 12.56 1.99
CA ALA A 74 9.01 13.56 2.45
C ALA A 74 7.62 13.32 1.82
N GLN A 75 7.59 12.99 0.53
CA GLN A 75 6.34 12.64 -0.16
C GLN A 75 5.72 11.38 0.43
N MET A 76 6.53 10.38 0.72
CA MET A 76 6.07 9.11 1.31
C MET A 76 5.41 9.35 2.68
N ALA A 77 6.03 10.16 3.53
CA ALA A 77 5.47 10.48 4.84
C ALA A 77 4.10 11.18 4.71
N GLN A 78 3.99 12.12 3.80
CA GLN A 78 2.73 12.83 3.54
C GLN A 78 1.68 11.89 2.95
N SER A 79 2.06 11.03 2.01
CA SER A 79 1.16 10.05 1.40
C SER A 79 0.66 9.05 2.42
N ALA A 80 1.53 8.57 3.30
CA ALA A 80 1.14 7.65 4.37
C ALA A 80 0.04 8.25 5.26
N ALA A 81 0.21 9.51 5.68
CA ALA A 81 -0.78 10.20 6.51
C ALA A 81 -2.12 10.31 5.78
N ARG A 82 -2.11 10.66 4.51
CA ARG A 82 -3.33 10.78 3.70
C ARG A 82 -4.03 9.46 3.48
N LEU A 83 -3.27 8.39 3.26
CA LEU A 83 -3.84 7.05 3.11
C LEU A 83 -4.56 6.61 4.38
N VAL A 84 -3.95 6.84 5.54
CA VAL A 84 -4.56 6.50 6.82
C VAL A 84 -5.84 7.33 7.05
N GLU A 85 -5.80 8.62 6.78
CA GLU A 85 -6.98 9.49 6.86
C GLU A 85 -8.11 9.04 5.93
N ALA A 86 -7.76 8.51 4.77
CA ALA A 86 -8.73 8.02 3.78
C ALA A 86 -9.28 6.63 4.12
N GLY A 87 -8.80 6.01 5.20
CA GLY A 87 -9.36 4.76 5.69
C GLY A 87 -8.48 3.52 5.53
N ALA A 88 -7.22 3.66 5.13
CA ALA A 88 -6.31 2.52 5.09
C ALA A 88 -6.12 1.94 6.48
N ASP A 89 -6.22 0.63 6.59
CA ASP A 89 -6.05 -0.09 7.86
C ASP A 89 -4.58 -0.37 8.18
N GLY A 90 -3.71 -0.18 7.20
CA GLY A 90 -2.28 -0.33 7.36
C GLY A 90 -1.55 0.14 6.11
N ILE A 91 -0.24 0.27 6.22
CA ILE A 91 0.65 0.70 5.15
C ILE A 91 1.67 -0.41 4.90
N VAL A 92 1.89 -0.73 3.62
CA VAL A 92 2.92 -1.68 3.20
C VAL A 92 4.02 -0.89 2.50
N THR A 93 5.22 -0.94 3.03
CA THR A 93 6.33 -0.16 2.47
C THR A 93 7.68 -0.78 2.80
N GLY A 94 8.71 -0.30 2.13
CA GLY A 94 10.08 -0.65 2.39
C GLY A 94 11.01 0.44 1.89
N VAL A 95 12.08 0.68 2.62
CA VAL A 95 13.11 1.66 2.25
C VAL A 95 14.47 1.03 2.50
N LEU A 96 15.34 1.13 1.50
CA LEU A 96 16.70 0.59 1.59
C LEU A 96 17.73 1.72 1.60
N THR A 97 18.84 1.50 2.31
CA THR A 97 20.01 2.37 2.22
C THR A 97 20.73 2.14 0.88
N PRO A 98 21.66 3.04 0.47
CA PRO A 98 22.45 2.80 -0.75
C PRO A 98 23.25 1.49 -0.70
N GLU A 99 23.55 0.97 0.48
CA GLU A 99 24.26 -0.30 0.68
C GLU A 99 23.33 -1.51 0.63
N GLY A 100 22.01 -1.30 0.49
CA GLY A 100 21.04 -2.39 0.40
C GLY A 100 20.50 -2.89 1.73
N ASP A 101 20.79 -2.21 2.83
CA ASP A 101 20.26 -2.53 4.15
C ASP A 101 18.91 -1.86 4.38
N LEU A 102 18.12 -2.40 5.30
CA LEU A 102 16.86 -1.79 5.68
C LEU A 102 17.12 -0.43 6.34
N ASP A 103 16.49 0.62 5.82
CA ASP A 103 16.65 1.97 6.35
C ASP A 103 15.66 2.21 7.50
N VAL A 104 16.04 1.79 8.68
CA VAL A 104 15.18 1.88 9.88
C VAL A 104 14.90 3.33 10.25
N GLU A 105 15.88 4.22 10.09
CA GLU A 105 15.70 5.64 10.41
C GLU A 105 14.67 6.29 9.50
N ALA A 106 14.74 6.06 8.18
CA ALA A 106 13.78 6.59 7.23
C ALA A 106 12.37 6.01 7.48
N LEU A 107 12.26 4.72 7.77
CA LEU A 107 10.99 4.09 8.09
C LEU A 107 10.36 4.68 9.35
N SER A 108 11.16 5.04 10.34
CA SER A 108 10.67 5.71 11.55
C SER A 108 10.06 7.07 11.27
N LEU A 109 10.57 7.80 10.27
CA LEU A 109 10.04 9.11 9.89
C LEU A 109 8.67 9.00 9.20
N ILE A 110 8.42 7.90 8.52
CA ILE A 110 7.14 7.65 7.83
C ILE A 110 6.06 7.24 8.84
N HIS A 111 6.45 6.51 9.85
CA HIS A 111 5.55 6.06 10.89
C HIS A 111 4.99 7.23 11.70
#